data_77b1c8c18fc66913d327e9de434de53b
#
_entry.id   77b1c8c18fc66913d327e9de434de53b
#
_cell.length_a   1.000
_cell.length_b   1.000
_cell.length_c   1.000
_cell.angle_alpha   90.00
_cell.angle_beta   90.00
_cell.angle_gamma   90.00
#
_symmetry.space_group_name_H-M   'P 1'
#
loop_
_entity.id
_entity.type
_entity.pdbx_description
1 polymer ?
#
loop_
_entity_poly.entity_id
_entity_poly.type
_entity_poly.pdbx_seq_one_letter_code
_entity_poly.pdbx_strand_id
1 'polypeptide(L)'
;MSILPKFSFKNASSGLSKMLLRILNLESSLFPILKEELRLEELSHKEQKLIKILDFAQIEKNITVVSITNTPKDREEIARAFIAKSVYNMQTTRDLIDRLKNDRTLRVLCGWRYKSDIPSESKFSRVFKSLSSLQIAQKTHEQFVKEYLSDTLFFYNASDATKIPLREKPLKAEKEEEKKPKLKRGRPKKGETREPIKPTILNQQKDMQTVEEMLSLVSTKCGVGVKQNSKGNREVWIGGKLHISAVDGDIPITAIYSSASVHDSSVALPLIQETSKKVNYLYDLQDAGYDADIIREFSQKHGHRPIIDINPKNSQALRDKIQLAEDEKKKFEYFNLPQSSDIHHYNQRSMVERVNKY
;
A
#
# COMPACT_ATOMS: atom_id res chain seq x y z
N MET A 1 -5.26 -13.98 25.20
CA MET A 1 -5.86 -12.71 25.63
C MET A 1 -5.44 -11.66 24.62
N SER A 2 -6.34 -11.26 23.76
CA SER A 2 -6.10 -10.27 22.69
C SER A 2 -6.08 -8.88 23.33
N ILE A 3 -4.89 -8.27 23.41
CA ILE A 3 -4.73 -6.85 23.76
C ILE A 3 -4.79 -6.08 22.44
N LEU A 4 -5.97 -5.99 21.87
CA LEU A 4 -6.24 -4.93 20.92
C LEU A 4 -6.33 -3.62 21.72
N PRO A 5 -5.62 -2.54 21.31
CA PRO A 5 -5.87 -1.24 21.89
C PRO A 5 -7.37 -0.96 21.72
N LYS A 6 -8.07 -0.81 22.86
CA LYS A 6 -9.45 -0.35 22.85
C LYS A 6 -9.45 1.04 22.23
N PHE A 7 -9.63 1.12 20.93
CA PHE A 7 -10.00 2.38 20.28
C PHE A 7 -11.23 2.89 21.01
N SER A 8 -11.05 3.95 21.79
CA SER A 8 -12.12 4.57 22.53
C SER A 8 -13.07 5.20 21.54
N PHE A 9 -14.15 4.50 21.24
CA PHE A 9 -15.27 4.98 20.40
C PHE A 9 -15.95 6.28 20.89
N LYS A 10 -15.58 6.77 22.06
CA LYS A 10 -16.10 8.04 22.58
C LYS A 10 -15.74 9.25 21.71
N ASN A 11 -14.58 9.23 21.04
CA ASN A 11 -14.20 10.31 20.13
C ASN A 11 -14.76 10.14 18.71
N ALA A 12 -15.05 8.92 18.28
CA ALA A 12 -15.63 8.64 16.97
C ALA A 12 -17.10 9.12 16.88
N SER A 13 -17.86 9.02 17.96
CA SER A 13 -19.23 9.53 18.00
C SER A 13 -19.30 11.07 17.91
N SER A 14 -18.28 11.77 18.45
CA SER A 14 -18.18 13.22 18.33
C SER A 14 -17.76 13.68 16.93
N GLY A 15 -16.97 12.90 16.22
CA GLY A 15 -16.55 13.16 14.84
C GLY A 15 -17.70 12.97 13.84
N LEU A 16 -18.45 11.86 13.99
CA LEU A 16 -19.64 11.60 13.16
C LEU A 16 -20.71 12.68 13.35
N SER A 17 -20.93 13.11 14.60
CA SER A 17 -21.79 14.25 14.90
C SER A 17 -21.29 15.55 14.28
N LYS A 18 -19.96 15.77 14.24
CA LYS A 18 -19.38 16.99 13.64
C LYS A 18 -19.43 16.99 12.12
N MET A 19 -19.25 15.84 11.46
CA MET A 19 -19.41 15.76 10.00
C MET A 19 -20.87 15.85 9.59
N LEU A 20 -21.75 15.15 10.29
CA LEU A 20 -23.19 15.28 10.09
C LEU A 20 -23.65 16.68 10.40
N LEU A 21 -23.14 17.31 11.46
CA LEU A 21 -23.35 18.73 11.73
C LEU A 21 -22.69 19.63 10.69
N ARG A 22 -21.58 19.24 10.04
CA ARG A 22 -20.99 19.99 8.91
C ARG A 22 -21.80 19.83 7.64
N ILE A 23 -22.18 18.61 7.26
CA ILE A 23 -23.12 18.36 6.16
C ILE A 23 -24.46 19.05 6.49
N LEU A 24 -24.95 18.89 7.70
CA LEU A 24 -26.19 19.51 8.19
C LEU A 24 -26.07 21.02 8.44
N ASN A 25 -24.89 21.56 8.85
CA ASN A 25 -24.71 23.00 9.06
C ASN A 25 -24.34 23.76 7.77
N LEU A 26 -23.63 23.15 6.83
CA LEU A 26 -23.56 23.67 5.47
C LEU A 26 -24.95 23.70 4.82
N GLU A 27 -25.82 22.81 5.23
CA GLU A 27 -27.17 22.61 4.71
C GLU A 27 -28.27 23.30 5.54
N SER A 28 -28.03 23.56 6.82
CA SER A 28 -29.03 24.33 7.62
C SER A 28 -29.19 25.77 7.16
N SER A 29 -28.19 26.29 6.42
CA SER A 29 -28.33 27.59 5.76
C SER A 29 -28.87 27.51 4.32
N LEU A 30 -28.74 26.38 3.63
CA LEU A 30 -29.08 26.24 2.21
C LEU A 30 -30.14 25.15 1.92
N PHE A 31 -30.23 24.08 2.75
CA PHE A 31 -31.09 22.94 2.43
C PHE A 31 -31.79 22.31 3.65
N PRO A 32 -32.87 22.91 4.21
CA PRO A 32 -33.65 22.31 5.31
C PRO A 32 -34.22 20.92 4.98
N ILE A 33 -34.49 20.66 3.70
CA ILE A 33 -35.12 19.43 3.20
C ILE A 33 -34.19 18.19 3.34
N LEU A 34 -32.88 18.38 3.29
CA LEU A 34 -31.93 17.25 3.38
C LEU A 34 -31.88 16.65 4.79
N LYS A 35 -32.19 17.46 5.81
CA LYS A 35 -32.25 17.04 7.21
C LYS A 35 -33.36 16.03 7.47
N GLU A 36 -34.48 16.15 6.75
CA GLU A 36 -35.60 15.21 6.81
C GLU A 36 -35.39 13.98 5.91
N GLU A 37 -34.63 14.11 4.83
CA GLU A 37 -34.44 13.05 3.85
C GLU A 37 -33.29 12.09 4.18
N LEU A 38 -32.26 12.52 4.93
CA LEU A 38 -31.21 11.69 5.46
C LEU A 38 -31.51 11.24 6.89
N ARG A 39 -32.50 10.39 7.07
CA ARG A 39 -32.67 9.67 8.32
C ARG A 39 -31.49 8.70 8.47
N LEU A 40 -30.62 8.96 9.44
CA LEU A 40 -29.42 8.16 9.72
C LEU A 40 -29.72 6.67 9.96
N GLU A 41 -30.92 6.37 10.43
CA GLU A 41 -31.42 5.03 10.68
C GLU A 41 -31.72 4.25 9.40
N GLU A 42 -31.91 4.94 8.27
CA GLU A 42 -32.24 4.34 6.97
C GLU A 42 -31.01 4.12 6.06
N LEU A 43 -29.81 4.58 6.50
CA LEU A 43 -28.60 4.43 5.70
C LEU A 43 -28.09 2.98 5.71
N SER A 44 -27.78 2.47 4.53
CA SER A 44 -27.15 1.16 4.39
C SER A 44 -25.76 1.12 5.04
N HIS A 45 -25.29 -0.08 5.40
CA HIS A 45 -23.95 -0.28 5.97
C HIS A 45 -22.82 0.33 5.10
N LYS A 46 -22.95 0.29 3.77
CA LYS A 46 -21.96 0.90 2.86
C LYS A 46 -21.98 2.42 2.89
N GLU A 47 -23.15 3.03 3.01
CA GLU A 47 -23.30 4.47 3.14
C GLU A 47 -22.75 4.97 4.47
N GLN A 48 -23.03 4.27 5.57
CA GLN A 48 -22.45 4.55 6.87
C GLN A 48 -20.92 4.42 6.86
N LYS A 49 -20.39 3.38 6.18
CA LYS A 49 -18.96 3.21 5.99
C LYS A 49 -18.35 4.35 5.18
N LEU A 50 -19.02 4.77 4.09
CA LEU A 50 -18.59 5.89 3.27
C LEU A 50 -18.52 7.19 4.08
N ILE A 51 -19.55 7.51 4.84
CA ILE A 51 -19.58 8.69 5.71
C ILE A 51 -18.42 8.69 6.69
N LYS A 52 -18.16 7.56 7.37
CA LYS A 52 -17.02 7.43 8.29
C LYS A 52 -15.69 7.68 7.59
N ILE A 53 -15.50 7.11 6.41
CA ILE A 53 -14.25 7.26 5.64
C ILE A 53 -14.08 8.73 5.20
N LEU A 54 -15.13 9.39 4.71
CA LEU A 54 -15.07 10.80 4.31
C LEU A 54 -14.76 11.72 5.49
N ASP A 55 -15.35 11.43 6.66
CA ASP A 55 -15.07 12.17 7.90
C ASP A 55 -13.61 12.01 8.37
N PHE A 56 -13.09 10.80 8.32
CA PHE A 56 -11.68 10.55 8.64
C PHE A 56 -10.72 11.15 7.61
N ALA A 57 -11.01 10.97 6.33
CA ALA A 57 -10.10 11.38 5.27
C ALA A 57 -9.98 12.90 5.15
N GLN A 58 -11.06 13.64 5.40
CA GLN A 58 -11.14 15.11 5.26
C GLN A 58 -10.41 15.62 4.01
N ILE A 59 -10.59 14.91 2.88
CA ILE A 59 -9.81 15.08 1.65
C ILE A 59 -9.87 16.52 1.12
N GLU A 60 -10.93 17.25 1.43
CA GLU A 60 -11.17 18.64 1.07
C GLU A 60 -10.06 19.56 1.58
N LYS A 61 -9.54 19.31 2.77
CA LYS A 61 -8.47 20.13 3.37
C LYS A 61 -7.21 20.14 2.47
N ASN A 62 -6.89 19.02 1.86
CA ASN A 62 -5.73 18.90 0.99
C ASN A 62 -5.97 19.46 -0.42
N ILE A 63 -7.24 19.56 -0.85
CA ILE A 63 -7.61 20.12 -2.16
C ILE A 63 -7.61 21.64 -2.12
N THR A 64 -8.14 22.24 -1.06
CA THR A 64 -8.25 23.71 -0.91
C THR A 64 -6.91 24.41 -0.78
N VAL A 65 -5.94 23.80 -0.13
CA VAL A 65 -4.58 24.37 0.07
C VAL A 65 -3.83 24.61 -1.25
N VAL A 66 -4.16 23.87 -2.29
CA VAL A 66 -3.42 23.91 -3.58
C VAL A 66 -3.97 24.90 -4.58
N SER A 67 -5.09 25.58 -4.27
CA SER A 67 -5.83 26.38 -5.24
C SER A 67 -5.79 27.86 -4.92
N ILE A 68 -4.79 28.58 -5.45
CA ILE A 68 -4.68 30.04 -5.29
C ILE A 68 -5.46 30.80 -6.37
N THR A 69 -5.68 30.24 -7.54
CA THR A 69 -6.42 30.89 -8.63
C THR A 69 -7.21 29.89 -9.47
N ASN A 70 -8.46 30.23 -9.77
CA ASN A 70 -9.33 29.51 -10.70
C ASN A 70 -9.60 28.03 -10.37
N THR A 71 -10.18 27.77 -9.20
CA THR A 71 -10.57 26.41 -8.76
C THR A 71 -11.58 25.81 -9.74
N PRO A 72 -11.25 24.71 -10.41
CA PRO A 72 -12.26 23.99 -11.21
C PRO A 72 -13.38 23.53 -10.29
N LYS A 73 -14.63 23.86 -10.66
CA LYS A 73 -15.83 23.35 -9.95
C LYS A 73 -15.78 21.83 -9.80
N ASP A 74 -16.38 21.32 -8.73
CA ASP A 74 -16.60 19.90 -8.46
C ASP A 74 -15.33 19.06 -8.14
N ARG A 75 -14.22 19.67 -7.74
CA ARG A 75 -13.01 18.91 -7.36
C ARG A 75 -13.21 18.08 -6.10
N GLU A 76 -13.84 18.66 -5.10
CA GLU A 76 -14.11 18.01 -3.82
C GLU A 76 -15.14 16.89 -4.00
N GLU A 77 -16.21 17.18 -4.73
CA GLU A 77 -17.26 16.21 -5.03
C GLU A 77 -16.72 15.01 -5.82
N ILE A 78 -15.88 15.27 -6.82
CA ILE A 78 -15.22 14.21 -7.59
C ILE A 78 -14.25 13.41 -6.72
N ALA A 79 -13.51 14.05 -5.80
CA ALA A 79 -12.63 13.34 -4.87
C ALA A 79 -13.41 12.41 -3.94
N ARG A 80 -14.54 12.89 -3.36
CA ARG A 80 -15.46 12.06 -2.56
C ARG A 80 -16.03 10.91 -3.39
N ALA A 81 -16.38 11.17 -4.64
CA ALA A 81 -16.88 10.14 -5.54
C ALA A 81 -15.82 9.05 -5.84
N PHE A 82 -14.54 9.39 -5.95
CA PHE A 82 -13.48 8.37 -6.08
C PHE A 82 -13.28 7.55 -4.80
N ILE A 83 -13.44 8.15 -3.62
CA ILE A 83 -13.50 7.40 -2.36
C ILE A 83 -14.71 6.46 -2.37
N ALA A 84 -15.87 6.95 -2.75
CA ALA A 84 -17.08 6.14 -2.88
C ALA A 84 -16.89 4.99 -3.87
N LYS A 85 -16.22 5.22 -5.01
CA LYS A 85 -15.88 4.19 -5.98
C LYS A 85 -15.16 3.01 -5.33
N SER A 86 -14.20 3.28 -4.44
CA SER A 86 -13.46 2.25 -3.71
C SER A 86 -14.34 1.54 -2.67
N VAL A 87 -15.12 2.28 -1.86
CA VAL A 87 -16.01 1.71 -0.84
C VAL A 87 -17.06 0.76 -1.44
N TYR A 88 -17.57 1.13 -2.63
CA TYR A 88 -18.57 0.31 -3.35
C TYR A 88 -17.94 -0.71 -4.29
N ASN A 89 -16.61 -0.78 -4.36
CA ASN A 89 -15.86 -1.69 -5.24
C ASN A 89 -16.28 -1.60 -6.73
N MET A 90 -16.44 -0.36 -7.22
CA MET A 90 -16.79 -0.12 -8.62
C MET A 90 -15.55 -0.17 -9.50
N GLN A 91 -15.59 -0.94 -10.58
CA GLN A 91 -14.43 -1.17 -11.43
C GLN A 91 -14.08 0.04 -12.30
N THR A 92 -15.06 0.68 -12.88
CA THR A 92 -14.85 1.78 -13.85
C THR A 92 -15.41 3.11 -13.37
N THR A 93 -14.93 4.20 -13.94
CA THR A 93 -15.50 5.53 -13.70
C THR A 93 -16.91 5.66 -14.31
N ARG A 94 -17.22 4.88 -15.36
CA ARG A 94 -18.57 4.83 -15.94
C ARG A 94 -19.57 4.22 -14.98
N ASP A 95 -19.20 3.13 -14.31
CA ASP A 95 -20.05 2.50 -13.28
C ASP A 95 -20.33 3.47 -12.14
N LEU A 96 -19.30 4.23 -11.72
CA LEU A 96 -19.44 5.26 -10.71
C LEU A 96 -20.45 6.35 -11.15
N ILE A 97 -20.29 6.88 -12.37
CA ILE A 97 -21.18 7.93 -12.90
C ILE A 97 -22.60 7.41 -13.06
N ASP A 98 -22.78 6.21 -13.56
CA ASP A 98 -24.08 5.58 -13.69
C ASP A 98 -24.75 5.40 -12.31
N ARG A 99 -23.99 4.91 -11.34
CA ARG A 99 -24.46 4.77 -9.96
C ARG A 99 -24.84 6.12 -9.35
N LEU A 100 -24.03 7.16 -9.50
CA LEU A 100 -24.34 8.51 -9.03
C LEU A 100 -25.64 9.08 -9.63
N LYS A 101 -25.92 8.77 -10.91
CA LYS A 101 -27.16 9.20 -11.56
C LYS A 101 -28.40 8.50 -11.00
N ASN A 102 -28.27 7.24 -10.60
CA ASN A 102 -29.40 6.40 -10.20
C ASN A 102 -29.59 6.33 -8.69
N ASP A 103 -28.53 6.51 -7.90
CA ASP A 103 -28.55 6.48 -6.44
C ASP A 103 -28.53 7.91 -5.89
N ARG A 104 -29.66 8.35 -5.33
CA ARG A 104 -29.81 9.69 -4.78
C ARG A 104 -28.93 9.89 -3.55
N THR A 105 -28.94 8.93 -2.64
CA THR A 105 -28.20 9.02 -1.38
C THR A 105 -26.70 9.14 -1.65
N LEU A 106 -26.16 8.28 -2.49
CA LEU A 106 -24.74 8.31 -2.87
C LEU A 106 -24.36 9.64 -3.54
N ARG A 107 -25.23 10.13 -4.44
CA ARG A 107 -25.01 11.41 -5.12
C ARG A 107 -24.91 12.57 -4.14
N VAL A 108 -25.82 12.63 -3.17
CA VAL A 108 -25.87 13.66 -2.13
C VAL A 108 -24.66 13.56 -1.20
N LEU A 109 -24.28 12.35 -0.78
CA LEU A 109 -23.08 12.13 0.03
C LEU A 109 -21.79 12.59 -0.67
N CYS A 110 -21.75 12.51 -2.01
CA CYS A 110 -20.64 13.06 -2.79
C CYS A 110 -20.71 14.59 -2.96
N GLY A 111 -21.88 15.23 -2.76
CA GLY A 111 -22.06 16.68 -2.79
C GLY A 111 -22.91 17.20 -3.97
N TRP A 112 -23.54 16.34 -4.79
CA TRP A 112 -24.43 16.78 -5.88
C TRP A 112 -25.90 16.57 -5.54
N ARG A 113 -26.70 17.60 -5.76
CA ARG A 113 -28.15 17.55 -5.49
C ARG A 113 -28.91 16.89 -6.64
N TYR A 114 -28.65 17.32 -7.87
CA TYR A 114 -29.39 16.86 -9.05
C TYR A 114 -28.56 15.97 -9.96
N LYS A 115 -29.21 15.14 -10.76
CA LYS A 115 -28.56 14.30 -11.79
C LYS A 115 -27.83 15.15 -12.83
N SER A 116 -28.35 16.34 -13.13
CA SER A 116 -27.76 17.31 -14.05
C SER A 116 -26.43 17.88 -13.58
N ASP A 117 -26.19 17.89 -12.27
CA ASP A 117 -24.99 18.48 -11.69
C ASP A 117 -23.79 17.56 -11.81
N ILE A 118 -24.02 16.26 -12.09
CA ILE A 118 -22.95 15.27 -12.21
C ILE A 118 -22.11 15.57 -13.47
N PRO A 119 -20.81 15.79 -13.30
CA PRO A 119 -19.93 16.11 -14.41
C PRO A 119 -19.79 14.97 -15.43
N SER A 120 -19.31 15.31 -16.63
CA SER A 120 -18.97 14.33 -17.67
C SER A 120 -17.77 13.46 -17.29
N GLU A 121 -17.67 12.25 -17.86
CA GLU A 121 -16.54 11.32 -17.67
C GLU A 121 -15.19 12.01 -17.96
N SER A 122 -15.13 12.86 -18.98
CA SER A 122 -13.92 13.62 -19.33
C SER A 122 -13.49 14.58 -18.21
N LYS A 123 -14.44 15.15 -17.46
CA LYS A 123 -14.13 16.00 -16.31
C LYS A 123 -13.62 15.16 -15.13
N PHE A 124 -14.24 14.01 -14.85
CA PHE A 124 -13.71 13.05 -13.86
C PHE A 124 -12.27 12.68 -14.16
N SER A 125 -11.95 12.33 -15.41
CA SER A 125 -10.59 11.94 -15.83
C SER A 125 -9.58 13.08 -15.64
N ARG A 126 -9.95 14.31 -16.02
CA ARG A 126 -9.07 15.48 -15.85
C ARG A 126 -8.81 15.81 -14.38
N VAL A 127 -9.86 15.78 -13.55
CA VAL A 127 -9.73 16.02 -12.11
C VAL A 127 -8.91 14.91 -11.47
N PHE A 128 -9.15 13.64 -11.80
CA PHE A 128 -8.35 12.52 -11.32
C PHE A 128 -6.87 12.70 -11.62
N LYS A 129 -6.52 13.06 -12.86
CA LYS A 129 -5.14 13.36 -13.25
C LYS A 129 -4.54 14.48 -12.40
N SER A 130 -5.31 15.55 -12.14
CA SER A 130 -4.87 16.65 -11.29
C SER A 130 -4.66 16.22 -9.85
N LEU A 131 -5.61 15.48 -9.24
CA LEU A 131 -5.50 14.98 -7.87
C LEU A 131 -4.32 14.02 -7.71
N SER A 132 -4.09 13.16 -8.71
CA SER A 132 -2.96 12.24 -8.75
C SER A 132 -1.63 12.97 -8.85
N SER A 133 -1.49 13.95 -9.75
CA SER A 133 -0.24 14.72 -9.89
C SER A 133 0.09 15.54 -8.65
N LEU A 134 -0.90 15.95 -7.88
CA LEU A 134 -0.75 16.65 -6.59
C LEU A 134 -0.59 15.70 -5.40
N GLN A 135 -0.64 14.39 -5.64
CA GLN A 135 -0.53 13.34 -4.62
C GLN A 135 -1.54 13.51 -3.47
N ILE A 136 -2.76 13.96 -3.77
CA ILE A 136 -3.77 14.28 -2.75
C ILE A 136 -4.10 13.07 -1.88
N ALA A 137 -4.29 11.90 -2.46
CA ALA A 137 -4.58 10.68 -1.69
C ALA A 137 -3.44 10.32 -0.74
N GLN A 138 -2.19 10.42 -1.20
CA GLN A 138 -1.01 10.16 -0.38
C GLN A 138 -0.90 11.17 0.77
N LYS A 139 -1.03 12.46 0.50
CA LYS A 139 -1.01 13.52 1.52
C LYS A 139 -2.10 13.34 2.58
N THR A 140 -3.30 12.97 2.13
CA THR A 140 -4.42 12.68 3.04
C THR A 140 -4.11 11.50 3.96
N HIS A 141 -3.54 10.44 3.40
CA HIS A 141 -3.12 9.28 4.18
C HIS A 141 -1.99 9.62 5.16
N GLU A 142 -0.97 10.36 4.73
CA GLU A 142 0.15 10.79 5.57
C GLU A 142 -0.32 11.68 6.73
N GLN A 143 -1.24 12.61 6.45
CA GLN A 143 -1.85 13.42 7.48
C GLN A 143 -2.61 12.57 8.51
N PHE A 144 -3.37 11.58 8.05
CA PHE A 144 -4.08 10.65 8.92
C PHE A 144 -3.11 9.84 9.81
N VAL A 145 -2.06 9.27 9.21
CA VAL A 145 -1.03 8.52 9.97
C VAL A 145 -0.37 9.42 11.01
N LYS A 146 -0.01 10.64 10.64
CA LYS A 146 0.61 11.60 11.55
C LYS A 146 -0.33 12.02 12.69
N GLU A 147 -1.61 12.23 12.41
CA GLU A 147 -2.57 12.71 13.41
C GLU A 147 -2.98 11.63 14.41
N TYR A 148 -3.10 10.37 13.95
CA TYR A 148 -3.70 9.31 14.77
C TYR A 148 -2.73 8.21 15.19
N LEU A 149 -1.59 8.04 14.52
CA LEU A 149 -0.74 6.85 14.67
C LEU A 149 0.71 7.18 15.05
N SER A 150 1.17 8.42 14.95
CA SER A 150 2.58 8.80 15.18
C SER A 150 3.08 8.46 16.59
N ASP A 151 2.21 8.57 17.60
CA ASP A 151 2.56 8.32 19.00
C ASP A 151 2.30 6.87 19.44
N THR A 152 1.85 6.03 18.51
CA THR A 152 1.53 4.63 18.79
C THR A 152 2.75 3.75 18.55
N LEU A 153 3.13 2.93 19.52
CA LEU A 153 4.12 1.87 19.32
C LEU A 153 3.40 0.61 18.84
N PHE A 154 3.73 0.17 17.64
CA PHE A 154 3.27 -1.09 17.07
C PHE A 154 4.25 -2.23 17.38
N PHE A 155 3.75 -3.44 17.54
CA PHE A 155 4.62 -4.60 17.71
C PHE A 155 5.19 -5.04 16.36
N TYR A 156 4.37 -5.07 15.32
CA TYR A 156 4.72 -5.65 14.04
C TYR A 156 4.53 -4.66 12.91
N ASN A 157 5.48 -4.69 12.00
CA ASN A 157 5.37 -4.17 10.65
C ASN A 157 5.60 -5.34 9.70
N ALA A 158 4.72 -5.55 8.73
CA ALA A 158 4.88 -6.57 7.70
C ALA A 158 4.90 -5.95 6.32
N SER A 159 5.84 -6.39 5.48
CA SER A 159 6.00 -5.89 4.12
C SER A 159 5.79 -7.01 3.10
N ASP A 160 5.03 -6.72 2.05
CA ASP A 160 4.78 -7.64 0.94
C ASP A 160 4.47 -6.86 -0.35
N ALA A 161 4.56 -7.55 -1.49
CA ALA A 161 4.29 -6.98 -2.81
C ALA A 161 3.08 -7.64 -3.47
N THR A 162 2.14 -6.82 -3.92
CA THR A 162 0.98 -7.28 -4.69
C THR A 162 1.06 -6.85 -6.15
N LYS A 163 0.53 -7.69 -7.04
CA LYS A 163 0.51 -7.41 -8.49
C LYS A 163 -0.53 -6.35 -8.84
N ILE A 164 -0.16 -5.44 -9.74
CA ILE A 164 -1.08 -4.48 -10.35
C ILE A 164 -1.07 -4.70 -11.86
N PRO A 165 -2.06 -5.43 -12.41
CA PRO A 165 -2.20 -5.58 -13.86
C PRO A 165 -2.54 -4.24 -14.50
N LEU A 166 -1.83 -3.89 -15.57
CA LEU A 166 -2.08 -2.70 -16.38
C LEU A 166 -2.44 -3.10 -17.81
N ARG A 167 -3.17 -2.23 -18.50
CA ARG A 167 -3.51 -2.41 -19.93
C ARG A 167 -2.47 -1.84 -20.87
N GLU A 168 -1.39 -1.28 -20.33
CA GLU A 168 -0.29 -0.74 -21.11
C GLU A 168 0.56 -1.86 -21.70
N LYS A 169 1.20 -1.58 -22.85
CA LYS A 169 2.20 -2.48 -23.41
C LYS A 169 3.48 -2.37 -22.58
N PRO A 170 4.11 -3.50 -22.20
CA PRO A 170 5.39 -3.45 -21.53
C PRO A 170 6.43 -2.80 -22.44
N LEU A 171 7.28 -1.97 -21.85
CA LEU A 171 8.42 -1.45 -22.61
C LEU A 171 9.28 -2.65 -23.02
N LYS A 172 9.52 -2.75 -24.32
CA LYS A 172 10.54 -3.66 -24.81
C LYS A 172 11.86 -3.19 -24.22
N ALA A 173 12.59 -4.10 -23.54
CA ALA A 173 13.97 -3.83 -23.21
C ALA A 173 14.65 -3.42 -24.52
N GLU A 174 15.18 -2.21 -24.59
CA GLU A 174 16.09 -1.87 -25.68
C GLU A 174 17.15 -2.95 -25.67
N LYS A 175 17.20 -3.73 -26.74
CA LYS A 175 18.32 -4.62 -26.94
C LYS A 175 19.50 -3.68 -27.14
N GLU A 176 20.21 -3.36 -26.07
CA GLU A 176 21.58 -2.91 -26.20
C GLU A 176 22.29 -4.02 -26.97
N GLU A 177 22.54 -3.76 -28.23
CA GLU A 177 23.25 -4.68 -29.14
C GLU A 177 24.72 -4.85 -28.77
N GLU A 178 25.19 -4.32 -27.67
CA GLU A 178 26.42 -4.75 -27.07
C GLU A 178 26.23 -6.16 -26.55
N LYS A 179 26.59 -7.14 -27.39
CA LYS A 179 26.81 -8.53 -26.97
C LYS A 179 27.89 -8.52 -25.89
N LYS A 180 27.48 -8.24 -24.66
CA LYS A 180 28.38 -8.40 -23.50
C LYS A 180 28.97 -9.79 -23.57
N PRO A 181 30.28 -9.92 -23.61
CA PRO A 181 30.90 -11.22 -23.70
C PRO A 181 30.38 -12.08 -22.56
N LYS A 182 29.82 -13.25 -22.88
CA LYS A 182 29.29 -14.16 -21.87
C LYS A 182 30.41 -14.47 -20.89
N LEU A 183 30.30 -14.03 -19.65
CA LEU A 183 31.25 -14.33 -18.60
C LEU A 183 31.48 -15.85 -18.56
N LYS A 184 32.69 -16.27 -18.79
CA LYS A 184 33.06 -17.70 -18.72
C LYS A 184 32.80 -18.20 -17.30
N ARG A 185 32.08 -19.32 -17.15
CA ARG A 185 31.90 -19.97 -15.86
C ARG A 185 33.23 -20.53 -15.36
N GLY A 186 33.52 -20.42 -14.07
CA GLY A 186 34.70 -20.96 -13.41
C GLY A 186 35.66 -19.87 -12.89
N ARG A 187 36.72 -20.33 -12.20
CA ARG A 187 37.78 -19.45 -11.67
C ARG A 187 38.55 -18.79 -12.82
N PRO A 188 38.88 -17.47 -12.76
CA PRO A 188 39.70 -16.80 -13.76
C PRO A 188 41.04 -17.51 -13.89
N LYS A 189 41.59 -17.59 -15.11
CA LYS A 189 42.94 -18.07 -15.33
C LYS A 189 43.95 -17.10 -14.68
N LYS A 190 45.11 -17.62 -14.29
CA LYS A 190 46.19 -16.83 -13.70
C LYS A 190 46.57 -15.70 -14.67
N GLY A 191 46.34 -14.42 -14.26
CA GLY A 191 46.55 -13.23 -15.10
C GLY A 191 45.30 -12.69 -15.84
N GLU A 192 44.16 -13.34 -15.74
CA GLU A 192 42.88 -12.85 -16.31
C GLU A 192 42.19 -11.92 -15.29
N THR A 193 42.13 -10.62 -15.56
CA THR A 193 41.40 -9.65 -14.76
C THR A 193 39.95 -9.60 -15.26
N ARG A 194 39.00 -9.96 -14.41
CA ARG A 194 37.58 -9.81 -14.75
C ARG A 194 37.10 -8.42 -14.37
N GLU A 195 36.25 -7.85 -15.21
CA GLU A 195 35.59 -6.60 -14.85
C GLU A 195 34.81 -6.77 -13.54
N PRO A 196 34.87 -5.79 -12.63
CA PRO A 196 34.11 -5.85 -11.38
C PRO A 196 32.61 -5.98 -11.67
N ILE A 197 31.94 -6.86 -10.95
CA ILE A 197 30.50 -7.06 -11.04
C ILE A 197 29.84 -5.73 -10.66
N LYS A 198 28.96 -5.21 -11.52
CA LYS A 198 28.20 -3.99 -11.21
C LYS A 198 27.46 -4.19 -9.88
N PRO A 199 27.53 -3.23 -8.95
CA PRO A 199 26.86 -3.35 -7.66
C PRO A 199 25.35 -3.52 -7.86
N THR A 200 24.73 -4.38 -7.07
CA THR A 200 23.27 -4.57 -7.08
C THR A 200 22.56 -3.28 -6.65
N ILE A 201 21.27 -3.14 -6.96
CA ILE A 201 20.45 -2.00 -6.52
C ILE A 201 20.53 -1.84 -5.00
N LEU A 202 20.44 -2.94 -4.24
CA LEU A 202 20.58 -2.91 -2.78
C LEU A 202 21.93 -2.35 -2.30
N ASN A 203 23.03 -2.75 -2.95
CA ASN A 203 24.35 -2.25 -2.61
C ASN A 203 24.48 -0.74 -2.90
N GLN A 204 23.83 -0.24 -3.94
CA GLN A 204 23.83 1.19 -4.25
C GLN A 204 22.94 1.97 -3.27
N GLN A 205 21.78 1.42 -2.91
CA GLN A 205 20.84 2.06 -1.98
C GLN A 205 21.37 2.15 -0.55
N LYS A 206 22.24 1.20 -0.13
CA LYS A 206 22.79 1.16 1.23
C LYS A 206 23.46 2.49 1.65
N ASP A 207 24.11 3.16 0.71
CA ASP A 207 24.87 4.39 0.95
C ASP A 207 24.06 5.66 0.70
N MET A 208 22.81 5.55 0.23
CA MET A 208 21.91 6.67 -0.02
C MET A 208 21.22 7.14 1.26
N GLN A 209 20.96 8.45 1.35
CA GLN A 209 20.38 9.05 2.53
C GLN A 209 18.89 9.29 2.42
N THR A 210 18.37 9.49 1.21
CA THR A 210 16.97 9.84 0.97
C THR A 210 16.21 8.74 0.27
N VAL A 211 14.91 8.65 0.55
CA VAL A 211 14.00 7.68 -0.10
C VAL A 211 13.91 7.96 -1.59
N GLU A 212 13.92 9.23 -1.99
CA GLU A 212 13.85 9.69 -3.37
C GLU A 212 15.07 9.20 -4.18
N GLU A 213 16.28 9.29 -3.60
CA GLU A 213 17.50 8.76 -4.23
C GLU A 213 17.41 7.25 -4.42
N MET A 214 16.99 6.51 -3.38
CA MET A 214 16.81 5.05 -3.46
C MET A 214 15.79 4.67 -4.53
N LEU A 215 14.67 5.38 -4.62
CA LEU A 215 13.60 5.13 -5.58
C LEU A 215 14.00 5.52 -7.01
N SER A 216 14.95 6.42 -7.21
CA SER A 216 15.45 6.77 -8.55
C SER A 216 16.08 5.58 -9.28
N LEU A 217 16.58 4.59 -8.54
CA LEU A 217 17.12 3.32 -9.07
C LEU A 217 16.03 2.29 -9.40
N VAL A 218 14.80 2.51 -8.96
CA VAL A 218 13.69 1.57 -9.11
C VAL A 218 12.83 1.98 -10.29
N SER A 219 12.71 1.11 -11.28
CA SER A 219 11.87 1.38 -12.45
C SER A 219 10.38 1.38 -12.06
N THR A 220 9.65 2.39 -12.53
CA THR A 220 8.19 2.50 -12.40
C THR A 220 7.46 2.23 -13.72
N LYS A 221 8.20 1.91 -14.80
CA LYS A 221 7.64 1.66 -16.13
C LYS A 221 6.89 0.33 -16.16
N CYS A 222 5.85 0.23 -17.01
CA CYS A 222 5.11 -1.02 -17.18
C CYS A 222 6.05 -2.15 -17.60
N GLY A 223 6.06 -3.24 -16.87
CA GLY A 223 6.94 -4.39 -17.08
C GLY A 223 6.17 -5.71 -17.12
N VAL A 224 6.92 -6.81 -17.23
CA VAL A 224 6.37 -8.18 -17.14
C VAL A 224 6.81 -8.77 -15.80
N GLY A 225 5.85 -9.16 -14.98
CA GLY A 225 6.07 -9.87 -13.74
C GLY A 225 5.78 -11.36 -13.89
N VAL A 226 6.52 -12.17 -13.15
CA VAL A 226 6.34 -13.63 -13.10
C VAL A 226 6.37 -14.05 -11.64
N LYS A 227 5.33 -14.74 -11.19
CA LYS A 227 5.24 -15.34 -9.85
C LYS A 227 4.90 -16.81 -9.98
N GLN A 228 5.47 -17.64 -9.14
CA GLN A 228 5.07 -19.04 -8.99
C GLN A 228 4.10 -19.13 -7.83
N ASN A 229 2.94 -19.73 -8.05
CA ASN A 229 1.96 -19.94 -6.99
C ASN A 229 2.34 -21.16 -6.12
N SER A 230 1.63 -21.36 -5.00
CA SER A 230 1.84 -22.48 -4.08
C SER A 230 1.68 -23.87 -4.73
N LYS A 231 1.00 -23.94 -5.89
CA LYS A 231 0.83 -25.18 -6.67
C LYS A 231 1.92 -25.38 -7.72
N GLY A 232 2.96 -24.51 -7.76
CA GLY A 232 4.05 -24.60 -8.73
C GLY A 232 3.73 -23.99 -10.11
N ASN A 233 2.52 -23.49 -10.34
CA ASN A 233 2.13 -22.88 -11.62
C ASN A 233 2.71 -21.47 -11.75
N ARG A 234 3.21 -21.15 -12.94
CA ARG A 234 3.67 -19.81 -13.28
C ARG A 234 2.50 -18.88 -13.61
N GLU A 235 2.41 -17.78 -12.91
CA GLU A 235 1.50 -16.68 -13.22
C GLU A 235 2.31 -15.53 -13.82
N VAL A 236 1.90 -15.07 -15.01
CA VAL A 236 2.56 -13.96 -15.72
C VAL A 236 1.55 -12.81 -15.84
N TRP A 237 1.99 -11.59 -15.52
CA TRP A 237 1.16 -10.39 -15.72
C TRP A 237 1.98 -9.25 -16.32
N ILE A 238 1.27 -8.33 -16.98
CA ILE A 238 1.83 -7.08 -17.51
C ILE A 238 1.37 -5.95 -16.58
N GLY A 239 2.30 -5.12 -16.12
CA GLY A 239 1.96 -4.01 -15.23
C GLY A 239 3.05 -3.63 -14.27
N GLY A 240 2.65 -3.41 -13.02
CA GLY A 240 3.51 -3.06 -11.90
C GLY A 240 3.29 -3.96 -10.69
N LYS A 241 3.95 -3.57 -9.60
CA LYS A 241 3.76 -4.08 -8.25
C LYS A 241 3.51 -2.92 -7.30
N LEU A 242 2.68 -3.13 -6.31
CA LEU A 242 2.56 -2.26 -5.16
C LEU A 242 3.17 -2.96 -3.96
N HIS A 243 4.22 -2.38 -3.41
CA HIS A 243 4.87 -2.83 -2.19
C HIS A 243 4.22 -2.10 -1.03
N ILE A 244 3.64 -2.84 -0.11
CA ILE A 244 2.90 -2.30 1.03
C ILE A 244 3.61 -2.70 2.32
N SER A 245 3.71 -1.74 3.22
CA SER A 245 4.09 -1.94 4.61
C SER A 245 2.86 -1.70 5.48
N ALA A 246 2.49 -2.67 6.30
CA ALA A 246 1.32 -2.61 7.17
C ALA A 246 1.70 -2.96 8.61
N VAL A 247 1.06 -2.31 9.58
CA VAL A 247 1.27 -2.53 11.01
C VAL A 247 0.08 -3.24 11.65
N ASP A 248 0.19 -3.54 12.93
CA ASP A 248 -0.85 -4.20 13.73
C ASP A 248 -2.24 -3.63 13.46
N GLY A 249 -3.23 -4.51 13.33
CA GLY A 249 -4.60 -4.15 13.00
C GLY A 249 -4.88 -4.01 11.51
N ASP A 250 -3.99 -4.55 10.66
CA ASP A 250 -4.12 -4.52 9.19
C ASP A 250 -4.11 -3.08 8.62
N ILE A 251 -3.32 -2.19 9.23
CA ILE A 251 -3.27 -0.78 8.87
C ILE A 251 -2.11 -0.53 7.90
N PRO A 252 -2.35 -0.20 6.62
CA PRO A 252 -1.29 0.15 5.68
C PRO A 252 -0.68 1.50 6.04
N ILE A 253 0.64 1.58 6.11
CA ILE A 253 1.39 2.80 6.47
C ILE A 253 2.11 3.39 5.26
N THR A 254 2.77 2.54 4.48
CA THR A 254 3.55 2.97 3.32
C THR A 254 3.22 2.10 2.13
N ALA A 255 3.11 2.73 0.97
CA ALA A 255 2.90 2.04 -0.30
C ALA A 255 3.84 2.61 -1.36
N ILE A 256 4.63 1.76 -2.02
CA ILE A 256 5.57 2.12 -3.08
C ILE A 256 5.25 1.34 -4.33
N TYR A 257 5.09 2.04 -5.46
CA TYR A 257 4.85 1.43 -6.75
C TYR A 257 6.17 1.15 -7.49
N SER A 258 6.27 -0.01 -8.12
CA SER A 258 7.39 -0.38 -9.00
C SER A 258 6.91 -1.11 -10.26
N SER A 259 7.81 -1.24 -11.24
CA SER A 259 7.59 -2.13 -12.38
C SER A 259 7.40 -3.59 -11.93
N ALA A 260 6.55 -4.34 -12.63
CA ALA A 260 6.36 -5.77 -12.36
C ALA A 260 7.66 -6.60 -12.46
N SER A 261 8.65 -6.13 -13.22
CA SER A 261 9.95 -6.80 -13.39
C SER A 261 10.94 -6.52 -12.25
N VAL A 262 10.66 -5.57 -11.36
CA VAL A 262 11.54 -5.24 -10.22
C VAL A 262 11.46 -6.33 -9.16
N HIS A 263 12.60 -6.73 -8.62
CA HIS A 263 12.66 -7.67 -7.50
C HIS A 263 12.23 -6.99 -6.20
N ASP A 264 11.46 -7.68 -5.35
CA ASP A 264 10.86 -7.10 -4.16
C ASP A 264 11.90 -6.54 -3.17
N SER A 265 13.04 -7.23 -3.02
CA SER A 265 14.18 -6.75 -2.22
C SER A 265 14.73 -5.38 -2.63
N SER A 266 14.60 -4.99 -3.92
CA SER A 266 15.06 -3.69 -4.41
C SER A 266 14.23 -2.50 -3.90
N VAL A 267 13.08 -2.77 -3.28
CA VAL A 267 12.18 -1.76 -2.70
C VAL A 267 12.18 -1.83 -1.16
N ALA A 268 12.88 -2.79 -0.57
CA ALA A 268 12.90 -3.02 0.87
C ALA A 268 13.44 -1.81 1.65
N LEU A 269 14.61 -1.29 1.29
CA LEU A 269 15.25 -0.21 2.01
C LEU A 269 14.40 1.08 2.01
N PRO A 270 13.95 1.60 0.85
CA PRO A 270 13.07 2.77 0.85
C PRO A 270 11.75 2.51 1.59
N LEU A 271 11.20 1.29 1.57
CA LEU A 271 9.98 0.95 2.28
C LEU A 271 10.18 1.00 3.81
N ILE A 272 11.26 0.40 4.32
CA ILE A 272 11.64 0.44 5.74
C ILE A 272 11.86 1.89 6.18
N GLN A 273 12.67 2.65 5.45
CA GLN A 273 12.99 4.03 5.80
C GLN A 273 11.74 4.92 5.85
N GLU A 274 10.87 4.81 4.87
CA GLU A 274 9.65 5.61 4.79
C GLU A 274 8.64 5.24 5.89
N THR A 275 8.54 3.94 6.22
CA THR A 275 7.65 3.49 7.30
C THR A 275 8.16 3.91 8.67
N SER A 276 9.47 3.80 8.92
CA SER A 276 10.11 4.20 10.17
C SER A 276 10.02 5.71 10.45
N LYS A 277 9.89 6.54 9.40
CA LYS A 277 9.62 7.98 9.55
C LYS A 277 8.20 8.29 10.03
N LYS A 278 7.26 7.40 9.75
CA LYS A 278 5.82 7.64 9.97
C LYS A 278 5.33 7.06 11.29
N VAL A 279 5.83 5.88 11.68
CA VAL A 279 5.38 5.13 12.86
C VAL A 279 6.53 4.40 13.53
N ASN A 280 6.36 4.12 14.84
CA ASN A 280 7.31 3.31 15.62
C ASN A 280 6.83 1.85 15.69
N TYR A 281 7.72 0.91 15.40
CA TYR A 281 7.43 -0.52 15.49
C TYR A 281 8.65 -1.33 15.95
N LEU A 282 8.42 -2.53 16.51
CA LEU A 282 9.49 -3.36 17.06
C LEU A 282 10.01 -4.41 16.06
N TYR A 283 9.11 -5.18 15.46
CA TYR A 283 9.47 -6.30 14.58
C TYR A 283 9.16 -5.97 13.12
N ASP A 284 10.13 -6.25 12.25
CA ASP A 284 10.02 -6.06 10.80
C ASP A 284 9.93 -7.43 10.12
N LEU A 285 8.72 -7.78 9.63
CA LEU A 285 8.39 -9.11 9.14
C LEU A 285 8.36 -9.11 7.61
N GLN A 286 9.20 -9.97 6.99
CA GLN A 286 9.31 -10.04 5.55
C GLN A 286 9.46 -11.49 5.08
N ASP A 287 9.06 -11.77 3.83
CA ASP A 287 9.18 -13.11 3.25
C ASP A 287 10.62 -13.42 2.77
N ALA A 288 10.83 -14.67 2.32
CA ALA A 288 12.11 -15.12 1.80
C ALA A 288 12.61 -14.35 0.54
N GLY A 289 11.74 -13.59 -0.11
CA GLY A 289 12.12 -12.71 -1.23
C GLY A 289 12.99 -11.52 -0.79
N TYR A 290 12.93 -11.18 0.49
CA TYR A 290 13.70 -10.10 1.12
C TYR A 290 14.96 -10.59 1.86
N ASP A 291 15.30 -11.88 1.76
CA ASP A 291 16.43 -12.47 2.47
C ASP A 291 17.79 -11.95 1.94
N ALA A 292 18.25 -10.86 2.53
CA ALA A 292 19.55 -10.25 2.28
C ALA A 292 20.09 -9.59 3.57
N ASP A 293 21.40 -9.76 3.83
CA ASP A 293 22.05 -9.22 5.02
C ASP A 293 21.92 -7.68 5.09
N ILE A 294 22.02 -7.02 3.94
CA ILE A 294 21.85 -5.55 3.83
C ILE A 294 20.48 -5.09 4.35
N ILE A 295 19.43 -5.85 4.06
CA ILE A 295 18.07 -5.52 4.52
C ILE A 295 17.97 -5.70 6.04
N ARG A 296 18.55 -6.79 6.58
CA ARG A 296 18.60 -7.05 8.02
C ARG A 296 19.36 -5.95 8.77
N GLU A 297 20.56 -5.62 8.30
CA GLU A 297 21.39 -4.54 8.86
C GLU A 297 20.68 -3.19 8.81
N PHE A 298 19.99 -2.88 7.69
CA PHE A 298 19.29 -1.63 7.52
C PHE A 298 18.09 -1.50 8.46
N SER A 299 17.29 -2.57 8.62
CA SER A 299 16.19 -2.62 9.58
C SER A 299 16.70 -2.45 11.01
N GLN A 300 17.79 -3.13 11.40
CA GLN A 300 18.42 -2.98 12.71
C GLN A 300 18.94 -1.57 12.96
N LYS A 301 19.53 -0.92 11.95
CA LYS A 301 20.00 0.48 12.03
C LYS A 301 18.86 1.46 12.34
N HIS A 302 17.63 1.12 11.92
CA HIS A 302 16.43 1.91 12.24
C HIS A 302 15.78 1.51 13.58
N GLY A 303 16.41 0.62 14.35
CA GLY A 303 15.95 0.22 15.68
C GLY A 303 14.94 -0.94 15.69
N HIS A 304 14.74 -1.62 14.55
CA HIS A 304 13.80 -2.73 14.45
C HIS A 304 14.50 -4.10 14.53
N ARG A 305 13.76 -5.12 14.96
CA ARG A 305 14.22 -6.50 14.89
C ARG A 305 13.67 -7.17 13.62
N PRO A 306 14.51 -7.39 12.58
CA PRO A 306 14.06 -8.06 11.36
C PRO A 306 13.82 -9.55 11.61
N ILE A 307 12.68 -10.05 11.18
CA ILE A 307 12.33 -11.46 11.11
C ILE A 307 11.99 -11.76 9.65
N ILE A 308 12.99 -12.20 8.91
CA ILE A 308 12.91 -12.46 7.47
C ILE A 308 13.09 -13.95 7.25
N ASP A 309 12.17 -14.55 6.52
CA ASP A 309 12.26 -15.96 6.17
C ASP A 309 13.51 -16.26 5.34
N ILE A 310 14.04 -17.46 5.51
CA ILE A 310 15.32 -17.84 4.89
C ILE A 310 15.07 -18.35 3.48
N ASN A 311 15.78 -17.76 2.51
CA ASN A 311 15.79 -18.26 1.14
C ASN A 311 16.93 -19.29 0.94
N PRO A 312 16.62 -20.57 0.70
CA PRO A 312 17.65 -21.58 0.57
C PRO A 312 18.53 -21.40 -0.68
N LYS A 313 18.11 -20.58 -1.65
CA LYS A 313 18.82 -20.35 -2.91
C LYS A 313 19.27 -21.68 -3.54
N ASN A 314 20.58 -21.86 -3.72
CA ASN A 314 21.17 -23.08 -4.29
C ASN A 314 21.89 -23.94 -3.25
N SER A 315 21.76 -23.65 -1.95
CA SER A 315 22.43 -24.40 -0.87
C SER A 315 21.60 -25.60 -0.42
N GLN A 316 22.09 -26.83 -0.68
CA GLN A 316 21.43 -28.04 -0.21
C GLN A 316 21.46 -28.12 1.32
N ALA A 317 22.58 -27.79 1.96
CA ALA A 317 22.70 -27.81 3.41
C ALA A 317 21.68 -26.86 4.10
N LEU A 318 21.35 -25.74 3.46
CA LEU A 318 20.35 -24.80 3.99
C LEU A 318 18.93 -25.35 3.81
N ARG A 319 18.63 -26.02 2.69
CA ARG A 319 17.35 -26.72 2.48
C ARG A 319 17.11 -27.79 3.51
N ASP A 320 18.15 -28.61 3.79
CA ASP A 320 18.07 -29.67 4.79
C ASP A 320 17.81 -29.11 6.20
N LYS A 321 18.44 -27.98 6.56
CA LYS A 321 18.17 -27.29 7.83
C LYS A 321 16.74 -26.77 7.92
N ILE A 322 16.22 -26.18 6.85
CA ILE A 322 14.84 -25.69 6.78
C ILE A 322 13.86 -26.85 6.96
N GLN A 323 14.11 -27.97 6.25
CA GLN A 323 13.28 -29.17 6.34
C GLN A 323 13.26 -29.74 7.77
N LEU A 324 14.41 -29.80 8.42
CA LEU A 324 14.49 -30.22 9.85
C LEU A 324 13.69 -29.30 10.75
N ALA A 325 13.79 -27.98 10.56
CA ALA A 325 13.04 -27.00 11.34
C ALA A 325 11.51 -27.13 11.13
N GLU A 326 11.06 -27.39 9.90
CA GLU A 326 9.66 -27.65 9.61
C GLU A 326 9.16 -28.94 10.27
N ASP A 327 9.98 -30.01 10.27
CA ASP A 327 9.64 -31.26 10.92
C ASP A 327 9.57 -31.11 12.44
N GLU A 328 10.46 -30.32 13.04
CA GLU A 328 10.40 -29.96 14.46
C GLU A 328 9.15 -29.13 14.79
N LYS A 329 8.79 -28.16 13.94
CA LYS A 329 7.56 -27.38 14.09
C LYS A 329 6.33 -28.29 14.12
N LYS A 330 6.25 -29.26 13.22
CA LYS A 330 5.15 -30.26 13.21
C LYS A 330 5.12 -31.07 14.51
N LYS A 331 6.29 -31.43 15.06
CA LYS A 331 6.37 -32.09 16.38
C LYS A 331 5.84 -31.19 17.49
N PHE A 332 6.18 -29.90 17.50
CA PHE A 332 5.67 -28.93 18.46
C PHE A 332 4.16 -28.78 18.39
N GLU A 333 3.57 -28.72 17.18
CA GLU A 333 2.12 -28.66 16.98
C GLU A 333 1.44 -29.93 17.52
N TYR A 334 1.98 -31.10 17.24
CA TYR A 334 1.42 -32.38 17.67
C TYR A 334 1.43 -32.54 19.19
N PHE A 335 2.49 -32.08 19.88
CA PHE A 335 2.62 -32.20 21.33
C PHE A 335 2.13 -30.96 22.09
N ASN A 336 1.47 -30.01 21.47
CA ASN A 336 1.07 -28.72 22.06
C ASN A 336 2.22 -27.97 22.76
N LEU A 337 3.45 -28.16 22.31
CA LEU A 337 4.61 -27.47 22.85
C LEU A 337 4.61 -25.98 22.37
N PRO A 338 5.07 -25.05 23.23
CA PRO A 338 5.14 -23.65 22.82
C PRO A 338 6.05 -23.47 21.63
N GLN A 339 5.54 -22.78 20.58
CA GLN A 339 6.33 -22.41 19.40
C GLN A 339 7.47 -21.47 19.82
N SER A 340 8.58 -21.50 19.10
CA SER A 340 9.63 -20.49 19.32
C SER A 340 9.05 -19.09 19.12
N SER A 341 9.54 -18.12 19.89
CA SER A 341 9.05 -16.74 19.82
C SER A 341 9.11 -16.16 18.40
N ASP A 342 10.14 -16.51 17.63
CA ASP A 342 10.33 -16.01 16.26
C ASP A 342 9.28 -16.56 15.29
N ILE A 343 8.85 -17.82 15.44
CA ILE A 343 7.78 -18.40 14.63
C ILE A 343 6.45 -17.70 14.94
N HIS A 344 6.17 -17.47 16.23
CA HIS A 344 4.97 -16.78 16.65
C HIS A 344 4.91 -15.36 16.06
N HIS A 345 6.01 -14.62 16.13
CA HIS A 345 6.12 -13.29 15.55
C HIS A 345 5.97 -13.33 14.01
N TYR A 346 6.65 -14.25 13.36
CA TYR A 346 6.60 -14.39 11.88
C TYR A 346 5.19 -14.66 11.36
N ASN A 347 4.38 -15.45 12.08
CA ASN A 347 3.00 -15.75 11.71
C ASN A 347 2.12 -14.49 11.59
N GLN A 348 2.47 -13.42 12.30
CA GLN A 348 1.76 -12.13 12.20
C GLN A 348 1.96 -11.46 10.83
N ARG A 349 2.92 -11.90 9.99
CA ARG A 349 3.11 -11.42 8.63
C ARG A 349 1.84 -11.53 7.76
N SER A 350 0.97 -12.48 8.08
CA SER A 350 -0.31 -12.63 7.39
C SER A 350 -1.18 -11.37 7.37
N MET A 351 -0.91 -10.37 8.23
CA MET A 351 -1.65 -9.10 8.22
C MET A 351 -1.49 -8.34 6.89
N VAL A 352 -0.29 -8.27 6.31
CA VAL A 352 -0.09 -7.59 5.02
C VAL A 352 -0.78 -8.33 3.88
N GLU A 353 -0.88 -9.65 3.95
CA GLU A 353 -1.65 -10.44 2.98
C GLU A 353 -3.16 -10.14 3.04
N ARG A 354 -3.69 -9.84 4.24
CA ARG A 354 -5.08 -9.40 4.39
C ARG A 354 -5.27 -8.01 3.79
N VAL A 355 -4.34 -7.08 4.02
CA VAL A 355 -4.36 -5.75 3.40
C VAL A 355 -4.32 -5.85 1.87
N ASN A 356 -3.50 -6.74 1.32
CA ASN A 356 -3.40 -6.94 -0.14
C ASN A 356 -4.67 -7.50 -0.80
N LYS A 357 -5.63 -8.02 -0.04
CA LYS A 357 -6.92 -8.55 -0.55
C LYS A 357 -8.00 -7.48 -0.70
N TYR A 358 -7.84 -6.33 -0.06
CA TYR A 358 -8.77 -5.19 -0.15
C TYR A 358 -8.33 -4.20 -1.23
#